data_381e3f462f6310c9ab6ad792f1e01417
#
_entry.id   381e3f462f6310c9ab6ad792f1e01417
#
_cell.length_a   1.000
_cell.length_b   1.000
_cell.length_c   1.000
_cell.angle_alpha   90.00
_cell.angle_beta   90.00
_cell.angle_gamma   90.00
#
_symmetry.space_group_name_H-M   'P 1'
#
loop_
_entity.id
_entity.type
_entity.pdbx_description
1 polymer ?
#
loop_
_entity_poly.entity_id
_entity_poly.type
_entity_poly.pdbx_seq_one_letter_code
_entity_poly.pdbx_strand_id
1 'polypeptide(L)'
;PFNTDINTVRGQETGYATLNPLKVSDTSNIVLSDGNLRVDITGNYYNAVSTLGMSSGKFYCETSPVRGYSYFGIATGDVVPNTWGGDQTNNTAWVLHGNGSIYHNNATTNGTGFPSTSGVAGGYTLGLLFDADNKTMRYVYKGVISQIYNMANTVDGDSYYFFVGGDAGSYEIDVNFGQKPFKFSPPDGFQPLNAANVRPETVITRPDQYVGITTWSGTAATHSITGLNFNAKPDFVWLKEKS
;
A
#
# COMPACT_ATOMS: atom_id res chain seq x y z
N PRO A 1 3.41 -8.96 23.25
CA PRO A 1 3.23 -10.26 22.68
C PRO A 1 3.13 -10.06 21.17
N PHE A 2 4.09 -10.61 20.47
CA PHE A 2 3.97 -10.67 19.02
C PHE A 2 2.77 -11.57 18.76
N ASN A 3 1.74 -11.04 18.14
CA ASN A 3 0.69 -11.87 17.63
C ASN A 3 1.26 -12.64 16.46
N THR A 4 1.86 -13.79 16.76
CA THR A 4 2.37 -14.71 15.73
C THR A 4 1.24 -15.47 15.08
N ASP A 5 0.02 -15.29 15.54
CA ASP A 5 -1.15 -15.80 14.87
C ASP A 5 -1.46 -14.97 13.63
N ILE A 6 -0.68 -15.23 12.62
CA ILE A 6 -0.90 -14.74 11.26
C ILE A 6 -2.15 -15.42 10.67
N ASN A 7 -2.98 -15.99 11.50
CA ASN A 7 -4.15 -16.70 11.06
C ASN A 7 -5.21 -15.71 10.57
N THR A 8 -5.02 -15.32 9.34
CA THR A 8 -5.92 -14.49 8.57
C THR A 8 -7.35 -15.03 8.50
N VAL A 9 -7.57 -16.28 8.88
CA VAL A 9 -8.90 -16.92 8.95
C VAL A 9 -9.84 -16.18 9.89
N ARG A 10 -9.31 -15.45 10.87
CA ARG A 10 -10.11 -14.72 11.85
C ARG A 10 -10.15 -13.21 11.63
N GLY A 11 -9.69 -12.72 10.49
CA GLY A 11 -9.71 -11.29 10.19
C GLY A 11 -8.76 -10.45 11.07
N GLN A 12 -7.73 -11.08 11.64
CA GLN A 12 -6.72 -10.33 12.37
C GLN A 12 -5.84 -9.54 11.41
N GLU A 13 -5.50 -8.33 11.79
CA GLU A 13 -4.56 -7.50 11.06
C GLU A 13 -3.21 -8.20 11.02
N THR A 14 -2.79 -8.57 9.82
CA THR A 14 -1.51 -9.25 9.63
C THR A 14 -0.84 -8.68 8.39
N GLY A 15 0.48 -8.52 8.49
CA GLY A 15 1.27 -8.10 7.36
C GLY A 15 0.94 -6.68 6.90
N TYR A 16 1.42 -5.69 7.67
CA TYR A 16 1.45 -4.31 7.19
C TYR A 16 2.30 -4.20 5.93
N ALA A 17 1.96 -3.25 5.07
CA ALA A 17 2.81 -2.91 3.94
C ALA A 17 4.21 -2.49 4.41
N THR A 18 5.16 -2.67 3.52
CA THR A 18 6.52 -2.13 3.61
C THR A 18 6.87 -1.49 2.27
N LEU A 19 8.01 -0.86 2.16
CA LEU A 19 8.54 -0.46 0.85
C LEU A 19 9.03 -1.70 0.10
N ASN A 20 8.80 -1.73 -1.21
CA ASN A 20 9.02 -2.90 -2.05
C ASN A 20 10.47 -2.94 -2.58
N PRO A 21 11.34 -3.83 -2.09
CA PRO A 21 12.72 -3.93 -2.55
C PRO A 21 12.87 -4.40 -4.00
N LEU A 22 11.83 -4.98 -4.58
CA LEU A 22 11.81 -5.44 -5.97
C LEU A 22 11.42 -4.34 -6.96
N LYS A 23 10.99 -3.17 -6.44
CA LYS A 23 10.60 -2.00 -7.23
C LYS A 23 11.54 -0.81 -6.99
N VAL A 24 12.74 -1.06 -6.53
CA VAL A 24 13.83 -0.09 -6.49
C VAL A 24 14.79 -0.40 -7.65
N SER A 25 15.13 0.58 -8.42
CA SER A 25 15.87 0.38 -9.68
C SER A 25 17.37 0.46 -9.52
N ASP A 26 17.85 1.05 -8.47
CA ASP A 26 19.27 1.27 -8.23
C ASP A 26 19.59 1.10 -6.75
N THR A 27 20.08 -0.08 -6.40
CA THR A 27 20.45 -0.44 -5.03
C THR A 27 21.70 0.32 -4.53
N SER A 28 22.40 1.04 -5.41
CA SER A 28 23.54 1.89 -5.02
C SER A 28 23.07 3.23 -4.49
N ASN A 29 21.94 3.72 -4.95
CA ASN A 29 21.37 5.02 -4.62
C ASN A 29 20.10 4.96 -3.79
N ILE A 30 19.50 3.78 -3.64
CA ILE A 30 18.36 3.52 -2.77
C ILE A 30 18.70 2.37 -1.84
N VAL A 31 18.71 2.64 -0.55
CA VAL A 31 18.88 1.62 0.48
C VAL A 31 17.63 1.55 1.33
N LEU A 32 17.04 0.36 1.42
CA LEU A 32 15.93 0.09 2.32
C LEU A 32 16.47 -0.50 3.62
N SER A 33 16.00 0.01 4.75
CA SER A 33 16.40 -0.42 6.09
C SER A 33 15.18 -0.48 7.02
N ASP A 34 15.39 -0.82 8.29
CA ASP A 34 14.34 -0.91 9.31
C ASP A 34 13.16 -1.79 8.88
N GLY A 35 13.45 -2.96 8.31
CA GLY A 35 12.42 -3.86 7.79
C GLY A 35 11.70 -3.31 6.56
N ASN A 36 12.40 -2.55 5.73
CA ASN A 36 11.89 -1.84 4.56
C ASN A 36 10.86 -0.74 4.90
N LEU A 37 11.03 -0.11 6.07
CA LEU A 37 10.21 1.03 6.51
C LEU A 37 10.96 2.35 6.44
N ARG A 38 12.24 2.30 6.14
CA ARG A 38 13.09 3.45 5.86
C ARG A 38 13.68 3.30 4.47
N VAL A 39 13.69 4.40 3.74
CA VAL A 39 14.44 4.53 2.49
C VAL A 39 15.46 5.64 2.61
N ASP A 40 16.71 5.31 2.32
CA ASP A 40 17.79 6.24 2.16
C ASP A 40 18.05 6.44 0.67
N ILE A 41 17.89 7.67 0.21
CA ILE A 41 18.01 8.05 -1.20
C ILE A 41 19.22 8.97 -1.33
N THR A 42 20.09 8.67 -2.30
CA THR A 42 21.24 9.53 -2.65
C THR A 42 21.22 9.80 -4.15
N GLY A 43 21.08 11.07 -4.53
CA GLY A 43 21.04 11.49 -5.93
C GLY A 43 19.66 11.96 -6.38
N ASN A 44 19.38 11.84 -7.68
CA ASN A 44 18.20 12.44 -8.31
C ASN A 44 17.20 11.38 -8.78
N TYR A 45 15.91 11.64 -8.57
CA TYR A 45 14.79 10.92 -9.18
C TYR A 45 14.61 9.47 -8.73
N TYR A 46 15.10 9.13 -7.55
CA TYR A 46 14.92 7.80 -7.00
C TYR A 46 13.65 7.72 -6.16
N ASN A 47 13.02 6.55 -6.21
CA ASN A 47 11.73 6.33 -5.57
C ASN A 47 11.51 4.88 -5.13
N ALA A 48 10.55 4.70 -4.23
CA ALA A 48 10.09 3.41 -3.76
C ALA A 48 8.56 3.42 -3.58
N VAL A 49 7.93 2.27 -3.79
CA VAL A 49 6.49 2.06 -3.62
C VAL A 49 6.21 1.06 -2.50
N SER A 50 4.99 1.07 -1.98
CA SER A 50 4.54 0.06 -1.01
C SER A 50 4.46 -1.34 -1.63
N THR A 51 4.56 -2.39 -0.79
CA THR A 51 4.40 -3.79 -1.21
C THR A 51 2.96 -4.17 -1.50
N LEU A 52 2.00 -3.50 -0.85
CA LEU A 52 0.57 -3.75 -1.02
C LEU A 52 -0.05 -2.67 -1.90
N GLY A 53 -0.89 -3.09 -2.84
CA GLY A 53 -1.67 -2.23 -3.70
C GLY A 53 -3.09 -2.05 -3.19
N MET A 54 -3.70 -0.91 -3.50
CA MET A 54 -5.03 -0.48 -3.12
C MET A 54 -5.88 -0.35 -4.37
N SER A 55 -6.87 -1.19 -4.56
CA SER A 55 -7.82 -1.12 -5.69
C SER A 55 -9.19 -0.58 -5.28
N SER A 56 -9.53 -0.65 -4.01
CA SER A 56 -10.77 -0.14 -3.41
C SER A 56 -10.55 0.20 -1.95
N GLY A 57 -11.45 0.98 -1.34
CA GLY A 57 -11.38 1.37 0.06
C GLY A 57 -10.56 2.65 0.31
N LYS A 58 -10.39 2.99 1.60
CA LYS A 58 -9.75 4.23 2.04
C LYS A 58 -8.58 3.93 2.96
N PHE A 59 -7.41 4.46 2.61
CA PHE A 59 -6.15 4.13 3.29
C PHE A 59 -5.43 5.37 3.79
N TYR A 60 -4.71 5.18 4.88
CA TYR A 60 -3.87 6.18 5.50
C TYR A 60 -2.46 5.67 5.73
N CYS A 61 -1.49 6.53 5.48
CA CYS A 61 -0.07 6.28 5.71
C CYS A 61 0.62 7.57 6.11
N GLU A 62 1.70 7.47 6.87
CA GLU A 62 2.54 8.62 7.24
C GLU A 62 3.95 8.47 6.72
N THR A 63 4.58 9.60 6.41
CA THR A 63 6.00 9.68 6.09
C THR A 63 6.69 10.77 6.89
N SER A 64 7.96 10.55 7.26
CA SER A 64 8.76 11.48 8.08
C SER A 64 10.25 11.20 7.92
N PRO A 65 11.10 12.22 7.83
CA PRO A 65 10.76 13.62 7.64
C PRO A 65 10.53 13.94 6.15
N VAL A 66 9.50 14.71 5.86
CA VAL A 66 9.33 15.33 4.53
C VAL A 66 10.10 16.63 4.53
N ARG A 67 11.11 16.77 3.68
CA ARG A 67 12.00 17.93 3.60
C ARG A 67 12.59 18.11 2.21
N GLY A 68 13.02 19.33 1.92
CA GLY A 68 13.71 19.65 0.67
C GLY A 68 12.87 19.30 -0.55
N TYR A 69 13.44 18.53 -1.45
CA TYR A 69 12.81 18.06 -2.68
C TYR A 69 12.31 16.61 -2.58
N SER A 70 12.08 16.10 -1.36
CA SER A 70 11.39 14.83 -1.18
C SER A 70 9.92 14.94 -1.63
N TYR A 71 9.36 13.82 -2.05
CA TYR A 71 7.97 13.76 -2.45
C TYR A 71 7.27 12.52 -1.88
N PHE A 72 5.96 12.65 -1.71
CA PHE A 72 5.11 11.63 -1.17
C PHE A 72 3.74 11.64 -1.87
N GLY A 73 3.25 10.49 -2.30
CA GLY A 73 2.01 10.42 -3.05
C GLY A 73 1.54 9.01 -3.35
N ILE A 74 0.87 8.89 -4.47
CA ILE A 74 0.30 7.65 -4.98
C ILE A 74 0.90 7.36 -6.36
N ALA A 75 1.16 6.08 -6.64
CA ALA A 75 1.58 5.62 -7.94
C ALA A 75 0.84 4.34 -8.34
N THR A 76 0.76 4.07 -9.63
CA THR A 76 0.33 2.76 -10.17
C THR A 76 1.46 1.75 -10.14
N GLY A 77 1.16 0.48 -10.43
CA GLY A 77 2.17 -0.58 -10.55
C GLY A 77 3.17 -0.36 -11.68
N ASP A 78 2.84 0.48 -12.65
CA ASP A 78 3.65 0.79 -13.84
C ASP A 78 4.58 2.00 -13.65
N VAL A 79 4.64 2.54 -12.44
CA VAL A 79 5.58 3.63 -12.13
C VAL A 79 7.00 3.24 -12.51
N VAL A 80 7.65 4.13 -13.25
CA VAL A 80 9.02 3.91 -13.72
C VAL A 80 9.99 4.31 -12.60
N PRO A 81 10.78 3.37 -12.08
CA PRO A 81 11.86 3.69 -11.16
C PRO A 81 12.89 4.63 -11.84
N ASN A 82 13.64 5.42 -11.06
CA ASN A 82 14.63 6.41 -11.55
C ASN A 82 14.06 7.50 -12.45
N THR A 83 12.76 7.73 -12.37
CA THR A 83 12.13 8.88 -13.02
C THR A 83 11.51 9.73 -11.94
N TRP A 84 11.69 11.03 -12.01
CA TRP A 84 11.05 11.94 -11.07
C TRP A 84 9.54 11.68 -10.98
N GLY A 85 9.02 11.61 -9.75
CA GLY A 85 7.61 11.27 -9.53
C GLY A 85 6.62 12.19 -10.24
N GLY A 86 6.99 13.46 -10.46
CA GLY A 86 6.18 14.42 -11.22
C GLY A 86 6.26 14.29 -12.74
N ASP A 87 7.31 13.63 -13.24
CA ASP A 87 7.64 13.51 -14.67
C ASP A 87 7.12 12.19 -15.28
N GLN A 88 6.36 11.43 -14.53
CA GLN A 88 5.73 10.20 -14.98
C GLN A 88 4.66 10.52 -16.03
N THR A 89 5.06 10.52 -17.30
CA THR A 89 4.22 10.97 -18.42
C THR A 89 3.10 9.99 -18.79
N ASN A 90 3.05 8.82 -18.16
CA ASN A 90 2.11 7.75 -18.47
C ASN A 90 0.98 7.62 -17.43
N ASN A 91 0.60 8.70 -16.76
CA ASN A 91 -0.43 8.69 -15.72
C ASN A 91 -0.11 7.72 -14.56
N THR A 92 1.15 7.59 -14.20
CA THR A 92 1.58 6.56 -13.24
C THR A 92 1.86 7.08 -11.84
N ALA A 93 1.93 8.40 -11.62
CA ALA A 93 2.14 8.94 -10.27
C ALA A 93 1.50 10.32 -10.06
N TRP A 94 1.05 10.57 -8.84
CA TRP A 94 0.50 11.81 -8.31
C TRP A 94 1.19 12.11 -6.99
N VAL A 95 2.01 13.14 -6.94
CA VAL A 95 2.88 13.38 -5.79
C VAL A 95 2.78 14.80 -5.26
N LEU A 96 2.76 14.95 -3.94
CA LEU A 96 3.06 16.21 -3.27
C LEU A 96 4.57 16.30 -3.13
N HIS A 97 5.13 17.33 -3.73
CA HIS A 97 6.55 17.64 -3.67
C HIS A 97 6.87 18.57 -2.51
N GLY A 98 8.10 18.54 -2.05
CA GLY A 98 8.55 19.37 -0.93
C GLY A 98 8.46 20.89 -1.15
N ASN A 99 8.21 21.35 -2.38
CA ASN A 99 7.91 22.75 -2.65
C ASN A 99 6.44 23.16 -2.35
N GLY A 100 5.61 22.20 -1.92
CA GLY A 100 4.20 22.43 -1.60
C GLY A 100 3.24 22.27 -2.77
N SER A 101 3.70 21.79 -3.91
CA SER A 101 2.89 21.58 -5.12
C SER A 101 2.63 20.12 -5.38
N ILE A 102 1.48 19.79 -5.96
CA ILE A 102 1.19 18.46 -6.49
C ILE A 102 1.62 18.40 -7.95
N TYR A 103 2.31 17.33 -8.31
CA TYR A 103 2.76 17.06 -9.66
C TYR A 103 2.12 15.78 -10.21
N HIS A 104 1.78 15.83 -11.48
CA HIS A 104 1.28 14.70 -12.27
C HIS A 104 1.50 14.99 -13.75
N ASN A 105 2.09 14.07 -14.51
CA ASN A 105 2.36 14.22 -15.96
C ASN A 105 3.04 15.55 -16.32
N ASN A 106 4.09 15.94 -15.61
CA ASN A 106 4.76 17.23 -15.77
C ASN A 106 3.87 18.46 -15.51
N ALA A 107 2.62 18.28 -15.14
CA ALA A 107 1.75 19.37 -14.75
C ALA A 107 1.86 19.62 -13.24
N THR A 108 1.77 20.89 -12.88
CA THR A 108 1.84 21.35 -11.48
C THR A 108 0.51 21.89 -11.04
N THR A 109 0.01 21.39 -9.92
CA THR A 109 -1.14 21.98 -9.22
C THR A 109 -0.64 22.67 -7.95
N ASN A 110 -0.75 23.96 -7.90
CA ASN A 110 -0.42 24.79 -6.76
C ASN A 110 -1.63 24.96 -5.82
N GLY A 111 -1.38 25.55 -4.64
CA GLY A 111 -2.48 25.88 -3.72
C GLY A 111 -3.00 24.72 -2.91
N THR A 112 -2.15 23.72 -2.64
CA THR A 112 -2.47 22.57 -1.79
C THR A 112 -2.76 22.93 -0.33
N GLY A 113 -2.43 24.16 0.08
CA GLY A 113 -2.50 24.60 1.48
C GLY A 113 -1.33 24.11 2.34
N PHE A 114 -0.36 23.41 1.76
CA PHE A 114 0.85 23.00 2.48
C PHE A 114 2.00 23.96 2.23
N PRO A 115 2.74 24.30 3.28
CA PRO A 115 3.94 25.12 3.12
C PRO A 115 5.01 24.32 2.37
N SER A 116 5.82 25.03 1.60
CA SER A 116 7.03 24.47 1.05
C SER A 116 7.95 23.98 2.19
N THR A 117 8.51 22.80 2.03
CA THR A 117 9.55 22.26 2.93
C THR A 117 10.94 22.66 2.48
N SER A 118 11.05 23.33 1.34
CA SER A 118 12.32 23.87 0.83
C SER A 118 12.94 24.79 1.88
N GLY A 119 14.08 24.38 2.41
CA GLY A 119 14.76 25.12 3.48
C GLY A 119 14.29 24.85 4.92
N VAL A 120 13.32 23.94 5.14
CA VAL A 120 12.92 23.54 6.50
C VAL A 120 13.92 22.54 7.06
N ALA A 121 14.74 22.96 8.03
CA ALA A 121 15.63 22.08 8.75
C ALA A 121 14.82 21.05 9.55
N GLY A 122 15.19 19.76 9.45
CA GLY A 122 14.57 18.68 10.19
C GLY A 122 13.27 18.11 9.60
N GLY A 123 12.65 18.79 8.65
CA GLY A 123 11.42 18.31 8.01
C GLY A 123 10.22 18.16 8.94
N TYR A 124 9.16 17.52 8.46
CA TYR A 124 7.96 17.23 9.25
C TYR A 124 7.31 15.89 8.85
N THR A 125 6.45 15.38 9.71
CA THR A 125 5.61 14.24 9.39
C THR A 125 4.43 14.69 8.54
N LEU A 126 4.18 13.97 7.47
CA LEU A 126 3.06 14.18 6.56
C LEU A 126 2.22 12.90 6.50
N GLY A 127 0.92 13.02 6.69
CA GLY A 127 -0.03 11.95 6.45
C GLY A 127 -0.61 12.04 5.04
N LEU A 128 -0.89 10.92 4.41
CA LEU A 128 -1.60 10.82 3.13
C LEU A 128 -2.87 9.98 3.32
N LEU A 129 -3.99 10.57 3.00
CA LEU A 129 -5.30 9.96 2.90
C LEU A 129 -5.57 9.66 1.42
N PHE A 130 -5.73 8.40 1.08
CA PHE A 130 -6.07 7.96 -0.26
C PHE A 130 -7.41 7.23 -0.27
N ASP A 131 -8.35 7.72 -1.07
CA ASP A 131 -9.63 7.09 -1.34
C ASP A 131 -9.55 6.42 -2.72
N ALA A 132 -9.38 5.11 -2.73
CA ALA A 132 -9.22 4.35 -3.96
C ALA A 132 -10.52 4.23 -4.75
N ASP A 133 -11.68 4.33 -4.09
CA ASP A 133 -12.99 4.27 -4.76
C ASP A 133 -13.27 5.54 -5.55
N ASN A 134 -12.98 6.70 -4.94
CA ASN A 134 -13.22 8.02 -5.55
C ASN A 134 -11.99 8.59 -6.27
N LYS A 135 -10.84 7.91 -6.24
CA LYS A 135 -9.57 8.38 -6.83
C LYS A 135 -9.19 9.77 -6.33
N THR A 136 -9.21 9.96 -5.02
CA THR A 136 -8.89 11.24 -4.39
C THR A 136 -7.78 11.11 -3.35
N MET A 137 -6.99 12.16 -3.23
CA MET A 137 -5.96 12.31 -2.21
C MET A 137 -6.21 13.52 -1.33
N ARG A 138 -5.81 13.42 -0.07
CA ARG A 138 -5.70 14.52 0.89
C ARG A 138 -4.46 14.33 1.73
N TYR A 139 -3.91 15.40 2.22
CA TYR A 139 -2.74 15.35 3.08
C TYR A 139 -3.08 15.84 4.49
N VAL A 140 -2.40 15.30 5.48
CA VAL A 140 -2.50 15.70 6.89
C VAL A 140 -1.19 16.31 7.32
N TYR A 141 -1.22 17.60 7.68
CA TYR A 141 -0.07 18.33 8.19
C TYR A 141 -0.41 19.00 9.51
N LYS A 142 0.35 18.69 10.56
CA LYS A 142 0.09 19.20 11.93
C LYS A 142 -1.35 18.96 12.39
N GLY A 143 -1.96 17.84 11.99
CA GLY A 143 -3.34 17.51 12.32
C GLY A 143 -4.39 18.21 11.45
N VAL A 144 -3.99 19.07 10.51
CA VAL A 144 -4.90 19.74 9.58
C VAL A 144 -4.97 18.96 8.28
N ILE A 145 -6.19 18.66 7.84
CA ILE A 145 -6.43 17.93 6.59
C ILE A 145 -6.57 18.93 5.45
N SER A 146 -5.88 18.67 4.33
CA SER A 146 -5.96 19.52 3.13
C SER A 146 -7.32 19.46 2.46
N GLN A 147 -7.51 20.34 1.49
CA GLN A 147 -8.55 20.16 0.48
C GLN A 147 -8.39 18.82 -0.26
N ILE A 148 -9.48 18.38 -0.90
CA ILE A 148 -9.46 17.18 -1.75
C ILE A 148 -8.72 17.51 -3.04
N TYR A 149 -7.81 16.61 -3.42
CA TYR A 149 -7.21 16.57 -4.74
C TYR A 149 -7.81 15.39 -5.52
N ASN A 150 -8.50 15.69 -6.62
CA ASN A 150 -9.03 14.68 -7.53
C ASN A 150 -7.91 14.25 -8.47
N MET A 151 -7.60 12.97 -8.47
CA MET A 151 -6.55 12.43 -9.34
C MET A 151 -7.08 12.37 -10.78
N ALA A 152 -6.37 13.05 -11.68
CA ALA A 152 -6.71 13.02 -13.10
C ALA A 152 -6.15 11.77 -13.79
N ASN A 153 -6.79 11.35 -14.87
CA ASN A 153 -6.32 10.26 -15.76
C ASN A 153 -6.11 8.90 -15.05
N THR A 154 -6.89 8.62 -14.02
CA THR A 154 -6.90 7.32 -13.36
C THR A 154 -7.62 6.28 -14.22
N VAL A 155 -7.25 5.01 -14.06
CA VAL A 155 -7.87 3.89 -14.76
C VAL A 155 -8.64 3.04 -13.75
N ASP A 156 -9.86 2.66 -14.10
CA ASP A 156 -10.66 1.77 -13.26
C ASP A 156 -10.05 0.35 -13.23
N GLY A 157 -9.99 -0.22 -12.04
CA GLY A 157 -9.41 -1.54 -11.82
C GLY A 157 -7.89 -1.54 -11.57
N ASP A 158 -7.22 -0.40 -11.70
CA ASP A 158 -5.81 -0.28 -11.35
C ASP A 158 -5.59 -0.47 -9.85
N SER A 159 -4.42 -1.02 -9.52
CA SER A 159 -3.90 -1.02 -8.15
C SER A 159 -2.99 0.17 -7.94
N TYR A 160 -3.25 0.90 -6.89
CA TYR A 160 -2.50 2.08 -6.47
C TYR A 160 -1.62 1.77 -5.28
N TYR A 161 -0.46 2.39 -5.20
CA TYR A 161 0.55 2.17 -4.17
C TYR A 161 0.95 3.48 -3.52
N PHE A 162 1.23 3.49 -2.23
CA PHE A 162 1.91 4.62 -1.63
C PHE A 162 3.32 4.74 -2.22
N PHE A 163 3.74 5.97 -2.46
CA PHE A 163 4.91 6.30 -3.24
C PHE A 163 5.74 7.38 -2.55
N VAL A 164 7.02 7.12 -2.36
CA VAL A 164 7.97 8.07 -1.75
C VAL A 164 9.21 8.20 -2.61
N GLY A 165 9.83 9.38 -2.59
CA GLY A 165 11.07 9.58 -3.32
C GLY A 165 11.71 10.93 -3.09
N GLY A 166 12.77 11.19 -3.86
CA GLY A 166 13.51 12.44 -3.84
C GLY A 166 13.91 12.90 -5.23
N ASP A 167 13.84 14.21 -5.46
CA ASP A 167 14.18 14.86 -6.73
C ASP A 167 15.66 15.19 -6.82
N ALA A 168 16.25 15.75 -5.77
CA ALA A 168 17.67 16.12 -5.74
C ALA A 168 18.23 16.09 -4.30
N GLY A 169 19.36 15.44 -4.11
CA GLY A 169 20.06 15.41 -2.83
C GLY A 169 20.04 14.06 -2.12
N SER A 170 20.16 14.10 -0.80
CA SER A 170 20.14 12.90 0.04
C SER A 170 19.00 13.01 1.05
N TYR A 171 18.19 11.96 1.13
CA TYR A 171 17.01 11.90 1.98
C TYR A 171 16.96 10.57 2.72
N GLU A 172 16.69 10.65 4.01
CA GLU A 172 16.26 9.54 4.84
C GLU A 172 14.77 9.74 5.10
N ILE A 173 13.94 8.78 4.70
CA ILE A 173 12.49 8.88 4.79
C ILE A 173 11.96 7.63 5.47
N ASP A 174 11.33 7.79 6.64
CA ASP A 174 10.60 6.73 7.32
C ASP A 174 9.15 6.70 6.83
N VAL A 175 8.59 5.51 6.67
CA VAL A 175 7.19 5.31 6.30
C VAL A 175 6.49 4.49 7.38
N ASN A 176 5.29 4.92 7.77
CA ASN A 176 4.43 4.22 8.70
C ASN A 176 3.10 3.86 8.00
N PHE A 177 2.90 2.58 7.73
CA PHE A 177 1.67 2.05 7.13
C PHE A 177 0.64 1.62 8.18
N GLY A 178 0.91 1.85 9.48
CA GLY A 178 0.09 1.47 10.61
C GLY A 178 0.73 0.46 11.57
N GLN A 179 1.93 -0.03 11.25
CA GLN A 179 2.69 -0.94 12.14
C GLN A 179 3.21 -0.24 13.40
N LYS A 180 3.23 1.08 13.42
CA LYS A 180 3.47 1.93 14.61
C LYS A 180 2.26 2.84 14.79
N PRO A 181 2.00 3.34 16.00
CA PRO A 181 0.97 4.36 16.20
C PRO A 181 1.17 5.53 15.24
N PHE A 182 0.11 5.96 14.59
CA PHE A 182 0.13 7.16 13.78
C PHE A 182 0.31 8.41 14.63
N LYS A 183 1.05 9.38 14.13
CA LYS A 183 1.22 10.69 14.77
C LYS A 183 -0.08 11.50 14.71
N PHE A 184 -0.83 11.36 13.63
CA PHE A 184 -2.12 11.99 13.43
C PHE A 184 -3.18 10.91 13.27
N SER A 185 -4.25 10.98 14.05
CA SER A 185 -5.35 10.03 13.90
C SER A 185 -6.00 10.18 12.52
N PRO A 186 -6.09 9.11 11.73
CA PRO A 186 -6.81 9.17 10.47
C PRO A 186 -8.30 9.47 10.73
N PRO A 187 -8.99 10.15 9.81
CA PRO A 187 -10.44 10.32 9.87
C PRO A 187 -11.18 8.99 9.77
N ASP A 188 -12.43 8.97 10.22
CA ASP A 188 -13.30 7.80 10.12
C ASP A 188 -13.35 7.23 8.69
N GLY A 189 -13.30 5.93 8.59
CA GLY A 189 -13.32 5.19 7.33
C GLY A 189 -11.95 4.99 6.67
N PHE A 190 -10.91 5.71 7.10
CA PHE A 190 -9.55 5.47 6.62
C PHE A 190 -8.84 4.44 7.50
N GLN A 191 -8.16 3.50 6.88
CA GLN A 191 -7.54 2.36 7.52
C GLN A 191 -6.04 2.31 7.23
N PRO A 192 -5.25 1.67 8.11
CA PRO A 192 -3.86 1.35 7.81
C PRO A 192 -3.74 0.40 6.61
N LEU A 193 -2.63 0.49 5.90
CA LEU A 193 -2.37 -0.39 4.76
C LEU A 193 -1.78 -1.72 5.23
N ASN A 194 -2.63 -2.73 5.31
CA ASN A 194 -2.27 -4.10 5.68
C ASN A 194 -3.03 -5.14 4.85
N ALA A 195 -2.61 -6.40 4.92
CA ALA A 195 -3.18 -7.48 4.13
C ALA A 195 -4.67 -7.75 4.43
N ALA A 196 -5.15 -7.44 5.62
CA ALA A 196 -6.57 -7.62 5.98
C ALA A 196 -7.44 -6.55 5.30
N ASN A 197 -6.93 -5.31 5.21
CA ASN A 197 -7.68 -4.16 4.72
C ASN A 197 -7.68 -4.04 3.18
N VAL A 198 -6.75 -4.68 2.48
CA VAL A 198 -6.69 -4.68 1.00
C VAL A 198 -7.37 -5.89 0.36
N ARG A 199 -8.05 -6.72 1.14
CA ARG A 199 -8.74 -7.89 0.58
C ARG A 199 -9.90 -7.44 -0.31
N PRO A 200 -10.03 -8.00 -1.52
CA PRO A 200 -11.26 -7.83 -2.29
C PRO A 200 -12.47 -8.33 -1.49
N GLU A 201 -13.58 -7.61 -1.55
CA GLU A 201 -14.84 -8.03 -0.90
C GLU A 201 -15.33 -9.42 -1.36
N THR A 202 -14.92 -9.82 -2.57
CA THR A 202 -15.27 -11.11 -3.19
C THR A 202 -14.35 -12.26 -2.79
N VAL A 203 -13.39 -12.08 -1.90
CA VAL A 203 -12.53 -13.16 -1.45
C VAL A 203 -13.30 -14.11 -0.54
N ILE A 204 -13.30 -15.39 -0.88
CA ILE A 204 -13.81 -16.45 -0.02
C ILE A 204 -12.87 -16.54 1.20
N THR A 205 -13.31 -16.02 2.33
CA THR A 205 -12.51 -15.94 3.56
C THR A 205 -12.28 -17.30 4.24
N ARG A 206 -13.12 -18.27 3.93
CA ARG A 206 -13.12 -19.64 4.47
C ARG A 206 -13.23 -20.64 3.31
N PRO A 207 -12.18 -20.80 2.48
CA PRO A 207 -12.22 -21.73 1.34
C PRO A 207 -12.41 -23.19 1.78
N ASP A 208 -12.01 -23.53 2.99
CA ASP A 208 -12.21 -24.84 3.61
C ASP A 208 -13.68 -25.23 3.78
N GLN A 209 -14.59 -24.26 3.77
CA GLN A 209 -16.05 -24.48 3.82
C GLN A 209 -16.67 -24.77 2.44
N TYR A 210 -15.90 -24.55 1.37
CA TYR A 210 -16.37 -24.69 -0.02
C TYR A 210 -15.59 -25.74 -0.82
N VAL A 211 -14.32 -25.91 -0.50
CA VAL A 211 -13.45 -26.88 -1.17
C VAL A 211 -12.69 -27.69 -0.12
N GLY A 212 -12.71 -29.00 -0.23
CA GLY A 212 -11.98 -29.91 0.65
C GLY A 212 -11.36 -31.06 -0.11
N ILE A 213 -10.19 -31.49 0.32
CA ILE A 213 -9.48 -32.65 -0.23
C ILE A 213 -9.18 -33.58 0.93
N THR A 214 -9.49 -34.84 0.78
CA THR A 214 -9.16 -35.88 1.75
C THR A 214 -8.82 -37.18 1.05
N THR A 215 -8.11 -38.04 1.74
CA THR A 215 -7.81 -39.41 1.30
C THR A 215 -8.48 -40.41 2.24
N TRP A 216 -8.90 -41.53 1.73
CA TRP A 216 -9.44 -42.63 2.54
C TRP A 216 -9.06 -43.97 1.93
N SER A 217 -9.16 -45.01 2.73
CA SER A 217 -8.98 -46.39 2.27
C SER A 217 -10.35 -47.01 1.98
N GLY A 218 -10.54 -47.54 0.79
CA GLY A 218 -11.75 -48.26 0.42
C GLY A 218 -11.90 -49.55 1.23
N THR A 219 -13.13 -49.82 1.67
CA THR A 219 -13.47 -51.02 2.46
C THR A 219 -14.47 -51.95 1.76
N ALA A 220 -14.77 -51.70 0.48
CA ALA A 220 -15.82 -52.34 -0.30
C ALA A 220 -17.26 -52.22 0.32
N ALA A 221 -17.44 -51.27 1.22
CA ALA A 221 -18.70 -50.97 1.89
C ALA A 221 -19.00 -49.46 1.87
N THR A 222 -20.18 -49.06 2.32
CA THR A 222 -20.55 -47.65 2.48
C THR A 222 -19.57 -47.00 3.44
N HIS A 223 -18.96 -45.87 3.02
CA HIS A 223 -17.97 -45.12 3.82
C HIS A 223 -18.38 -43.67 3.93
N SER A 224 -18.34 -43.16 5.17
CA SER A 224 -18.60 -41.74 5.43
C SER A 224 -17.27 -40.98 5.50
N ILE A 225 -17.12 -39.98 4.64
CA ILE A 225 -15.97 -39.08 4.70
C ILE A 225 -16.24 -38.01 5.76
N THR A 226 -15.35 -37.92 6.75
CA THR A 226 -15.41 -36.97 7.86
C THR A 226 -14.17 -36.09 7.88
N GLY A 227 -14.20 -35.04 8.66
CA GLY A 227 -13.03 -34.15 8.84
C GLY A 227 -12.94 -33.04 7.80
N LEU A 228 -13.92 -32.92 6.88
CA LEU A 228 -14.07 -31.78 6.01
C LEU A 228 -14.97 -30.73 6.68
N ASN A 229 -14.65 -29.46 6.49
CA ASN A 229 -15.31 -28.35 7.18
C ASN A 229 -16.40 -27.68 6.33
N PHE A 230 -17.14 -28.48 5.54
CA PHE A 230 -18.22 -27.93 4.71
C PHE A 230 -19.41 -27.47 5.54
N ASN A 231 -19.99 -26.34 5.19
CA ASN A 231 -21.23 -25.83 5.78
C ASN A 231 -22.47 -26.57 5.27
N ALA A 232 -22.38 -27.26 4.15
CA ALA A 232 -23.47 -27.96 3.47
C ALA A 232 -22.95 -29.20 2.74
N LYS A 233 -23.85 -29.94 2.10
CA LYS A 233 -23.43 -31.03 1.21
C LYS A 233 -22.68 -30.42 0.01
N PRO A 234 -21.56 -31.06 -0.42
CA PRO A 234 -20.86 -30.63 -1.62
C PRO A 234 -21.73 -30.80 -2.87
N ASP A 235 -21.74 -29.80 -3.74
CA ASP A 235 -22.42 -29.84 -5.04
C ASP A 235 -21.64 -30.67 -6.06
N PHE A 236 -20.35 -30.82 -5.85
CA PHE A 236 -19.44 -31.57 -6.73
C PHE A 236 -18.47 -32.44 -5.93
N VAL A 237 -18.31 -33.69 -6.33
CA VAL A 237 -17.38 -34.65 -5.74
C VAL A 237 -16.55 -35.28 -6.84
N TRP A 238 -15.24 -35.19 -6.73
CA TRP A 238 -14.30 -35.88 -7.61
C TRP A 238 -13.56 -36.97 -6.85
N LEU A 239 -13.67 -38.19 -7.34
CA LEU A 239 -13.03 -39.37 -6.78
C LEU A 239 -11.92 -39.84 -7.72
N LYS A 240 -10.73 -40.09 -7.16
CA LYS A 240 -9.62 -40.67 -7.90
C LYS A 240 -8.96 -41.73 -7.06
N GLU A 241 -8.74 -42.91 -7.65
CA GLU A 241 -7.93 -43.95 -7.06
C GLU A 241 -6.45 -43.54 -7.06
N LYS A 242 -5.78 -43.81 -5.95
CA LYS A 242 -4.33 -43.65 -5.85
C LYS A 242 -3.67 -44.96 -6.26
N SER A 243 -3.04 -44.99 -7.43
CA SER A 243 -2.18 -46.09 -7.89
C SER A 243 -0.90 -46.17 -7.06
#